data_f66a84411f5210990a8b95ffd4444256
#
_entry.id   f66a84411f5210990a8b95ffd4444256
#
_cell.length_a   1.000
_cell.length_b   1.000
_cell.length_c   1.000
_cell.angle_alpha   90.00
_cell.angle_beta   90.00
_cell.angle_gamma   90.00
#
_symmetry.space_group_name_H-M   'P 1'
#
loop_
_entity.id
_entity.type
_entity.pdbx_description
1 polymer ?
#
loop_
_entity_poly.entity_id
_entity_poly.type
_entity_poly.pdbx_seq_one_letter_code
_entity_poly.pdbx_strand_id
1 'polypeptide(L)'
;MKRLVAVVGFALAVACATNPATGRRQLILMSEAEEIQLGRQNDAEVRKTMGVYEDAALQRYVERVGRQLAQSSKRPNLPWTFTVVDEAAVNAFALPGGYIYLTRGIMPFLRDESEMAAVLGHEIGHVDARHSAEAASNQTFAGGGLAVLGILVPETQPFTEAASVSLGLLFLKHSRSAELEADQLGVRYIASNGWAPQGMPGLLNTLARLDEASGTRRGVPNWAATHPPAADRVTRVREAVAAATSTSRATTTNAAEFENRLPGLVFGDSREDGFIRGSEFLHPMLRFAVRFPDGWEIINTPEQVVATRGESSNAAMLLEAAPANGSPEQTARSIFGKAGFQEVRGQRQEVNGLDAYVGLYEGVSDNRRIQMQAAVIRSGSQSYLVAGLAPAGEYGSVSSAFDRAIHSFRPLSASEADRLQPDRIELYTARSGDTWAALARRGAGRVRPATLAIMNGSDPAAAPRPGDRLRLVAGG
;
A
#
# COMPACT_ATOMS: atom_id res chain seq x y z
N MET A 1 19.86 37.38 -28.15
CA MET A 1 19.66 37.35 -26.72
C MET A 1 18.32 37.92 -26.24
N LYS A 2 17.88 39.12 -26.64
CA LYS A 2 16.59 39.70 -26.17
C LYS A 2 15.35 38.85 -26.54
N ARG A 3 15.31 38.18 -27.70
CA ARG A 3 14.17 37.32 -28.08
C ARG A 3 14.12 35.98 -27.33
N LEU A 4 15.27 35.44 -26.94
CA LEU A 4 15.34 34.17 -26.17
C LEU A 4 14.86 34.42 -24.71
N VAL A 5 15.21 35.57 -24.13
CA VAL A 5 14.78 35.98 -22.76
C VAL A 5 13.26 36.19 -22.73
N ALA A 6 12.67 36.77 -23.78
CA ALA A 6 11.22 37.00 -23.85
C ALA A 6 10.43 35.68 -23.97
N VAL A 7 10.94 34.69 -24.72
CA VAL A 7 10.30 33.37 -24.87
C VAL A 7 10.39 32.56 -23.56
N VAL A 8 11.51 32.57 -22.86
CA VAL A 8 11.67 31.93 -21.56
C VAL A 8 10.80 32.62 -20.50
N GLY A 9 10.71 33.95 -20.50
CA GLY A 9 9.86 34.71 -19.58
C GLY A 9 8.38 34.45 -19.82
N PHE A 10 7.94 34.25 -21.07
CA PHE A 10 6.57 33.92 -21.41
C PHE A 10 6.22 32.47 -21.05
N ALA A 11 7.13 31.51 -21.26
CA ALA A 11 6.96 30.11 -20.86
C ALA A 11 6.86 29.97 -19.33
N LEU A 12 7.64 30.72 -18.56
CA LEU A 12 7.56 30.75 -17.08
C LEU A 12 6.24 31.38 -16.58
N ALA A 13 5.70 32.37 -17.27
CA ALA A 13 4.41 32.98 -16.91
C ALA A 13 3.23 32.04 -17.13
N VAL A 14 3.31 31.14 -18.13
CA VAL A 14 2.26 30.12 -18.43
C VAL A 14 2.32 28.96 -17.44
N ALA A 15 3.48 28.68 -16.85
CA ALA A 15 3.66 27.55 -15.90
C ALA A 15 3.22 27.90 -14.46
N CYS A 16 2.97 29.17 -14.12
CA CYS A 16 2.47 29.57 -12.81
C CYS A 16 0.94 29.46 -12.74
N ALA A 17 0.43 28.41 -12.10
CA ALA A 17 -0.99 28.24 -11.78
C ALA A 17 -1.30 28.78 -10.38
N THR A 18 -2.58 29.12 -10.16
CA THR A 18 -3.08 29.46 -8.82
C THR A 18 -3.72 28.22 -8.22
N ASN A 19 -3.34 27.87 -6.99
CA ASN A 19 -3.96 26.81 -6.21
C ASN A 19 -5.45 27.10 -6.02
N PRO A 20 -6.37 26.27 -6.50
CA PRO A 20 -7.80 26.54 -6.44
C PRO A 20 -8.35 26.60 -4.99
N ALA A 21 -7.70 25.90 -4.06
CA ALA A 21 -8.13 25.80 -2.69
C ALA A 21 -7.68 26.98 -1.82
N THR A 22 -6.48 27.52 -2.07
CA THR A 22 -5.82 28.50 -1.18
C THR A 22 -5.41 29.79 -1.86
N GLY A 23 -5.42 29.85 -3.20
CA GLY A 23 -4.96 31.03 -3.96
C GLY A 23 -3.43 31.15 -4.05
N ARG A 24 -2.67 30.22 -3.49
CA ARG A 24 -1.19 30.20 -3.55
C ARG A 24 -0.72 30.00 -5.00
N ARG A 25 0.34 30.69 -5.39
CA ARG A 25 0.99 30.40 -6.68
C ARG A 25 1.82 29.13 -6.59
N GLN A 26 1.69 28.28 -7.60
CA GLN A 26 2.39 27.00 -7.70
C GLN A 26 2.79 26.71 -9.15
N LEU A 27 3.87 25.93 -9.32
CA LEU A 27 4.31 25.48 -10.64
C LEU A 27 3.49 24.26 -11.04
N ILE A 28 2.63 24.41 -12.04
CA ILE A 28 1.87 23.29 -12.61
C ILE A 28 2.01 23.33 -14.12
N LEU A 29 2.57 22.29 -14.69
CA LEU A 29 2.78 22.11 -16.12
C LEU A 29 1.62 21.35 -16.80
N MET A 30 0.61 20.95 -16.01
CA MET A 30 -0.50 20.10 -16.43
C MET A 30 -1.83 20.85 -16.32
N SER A 31 -2.64 20.82 -17.35
CA SER A 31 -4.02 21.32 -17.34
C SER A 31 -4.96 20.42 -16.54
N GLU A 32 -6.15 20.88 -16.19
CA GLU A 32 -7.17 20.07 -15.51
C GLU A 32 -7.64 18.88 -16.38
N ALA A 33 -7.74 19.08 -17.68
CA ALA A 33 -8.12 18.01 -18.62
C ALA A 33 -7.06 16.90 -18.66
N GLU A 34 -5.78 17.26 -18.64
CA GLU A 34 -4.66 16.30 -18.55
C GLU A 34 -4.63 15.57 -17.21
N GLU A 35 -4.94 16.25 -16.09
CA GLU A 35 -5.09 15.59 -14.77
C GLU A 35 -6.19 14.53 -14.81
N ILE A 36 -7.36 14.86 -15.34
CA ILE A 36 -8.48 13.92 -15.44
C ILE A 36 -8.13 12.72 -16.33
N GLN A 37 -7.45 12.97 -17.45
CA GLN A 37 -7.01 11.89 -18.35
C GLN A 37 -5.98 10.98 -17.67
N LEU A 38 -5.00 11.56 -17.00
CA LEU A 38 -3.97 10.81 -16.25
C LEU A 38 -4.61 9.99 -15.13
N GLY A 39 -5.52 10.59 -14.36
CA GLY A 39 -6.26 9.89 -13.31
C GLY A 39 -7.05 8.72 -13.85
N ARG A 40 -7.75 8.88 -14.97
CA ARG A 40 -8.50 7.78 -15.61
C ARG A 40 -7.62 6.63 -16.07
N GLN A 41 -6.46 6.92 -16.63
CA GLN A 41 -5.50 5.89 -17.05
C GLN A 41 -4.97 5.10 -15.87
N ASN A 42 -4.61 5.81 -14.80
CA ASN A 42 -4.09 5.18 -13.58
C ASN A 42 -5.20 4.47 -12.77
N ASP A 43 -6.45 4.93 -12.80
CA ASP A 43 -7.59 4.23 -12.17
C ASP A 43 -7.73 2.81 -12.72
N ALA A 44 -7.59 2.63 -14.03
CA ALA A 44 -7.65 1.30 -14.64
C ALA A 44 -6.54 0.37 -14.11
N GLU A 45 -5.33 0.90 -13.90
CA GLU A 45 -4.22 0.14 -13.38
C GLU A 45 -4.36 -0.17 -11.87
N VAL A 46 -4.83 0.80 -11.07
CA VAL A 46 -5.14 0.57 -9.65
C VAL A 46 -6.16 -0.54 -9.48
N ARG A 47 -7.25 -0.49 -10.24
CA ARG A 47 -8.30 -1.53 -10.18
C ARG A 47 -7.81 -2.91 -10.62
N LYS A 48 -6.88 -2.95 -11.55
CA LYS A 48 -6.27 -4.20 -12.03
C LYS A 48 -5.29 -4.78 -11.00
N THR A 49 -4.47 -3.92 -10.37
CA THR A 49 -3.36 -4.33 -9.50
C THR A 49 -3.82 -4.57 -8.06
N MET A 50 -4.62 -3.65 -7.49
CA MET A 50 -5.09 -3.74 -6.10
C MET A 50 -6.46 -4.40 -5.97
N GLY A 51 -7.19 -4.57 -7.09
CA GLY A 51 -8.56 -5.05 -7.07
C GLY A 51 -9.53 -4.05 -6.45
N VAL A 52 -10.82 -4.23 -6.70
CA VAL A 52 -11.89 -3.51 -6.01
C VAL A 52 -12.45 -4.45 -4.95
N TYR A 53 -12.50 -4.02 -3.69
CA TYR A 53 -13.02 -4.85 -2.62
C TYR A 53 -14.50 -5.22 -2.87
N GLU A 54 -14.79 -6.52 -2.88
CA GLU A 54 -16.10 -7.06 -3.29
C GLU A 54 -17.17 -6.96 -2.19
N ASP A 55 -17.47 -5.73 -1.75
CA ASP A 55 -18.60 -5.41 -0.88
C ASP A 55 -19.35 -4.20 -1.42
N ALA A 56 -20.40 -4.46 -2.19
CA ALA A 56 -21.20 -3.40 -2.81
C ALA A 56 -21.87 -2.45 -1.80
N ALA A 57 -22.14 -2.89 -0.56
CA ALA A 57 -22.72 -2.03 0.47
C ALA A 57 -21.68 -1.07 1.04
N LEU A 58 -20.47 -1.58 1.29
CA LEU A 58 -19.35 -0.77 1.73
C LEU A 58 -18.92 0.23 0.66
N GLN A 59 -18.83 -0.19 -0.62
CA GLN A 59 -18.51 0.69 -1.74
C GLN A 59 -19.51 1.86 -1.81
N ARG A 60 -20.82 1.59 -1.81
CA ARG A 60 -21.83 2.66 -1.83
C ARG A 60 -21.79 3.56 -0.60
N TYR A 61 -21.42 3.02 0.54
CA TYR A 61 -21.31 3.79 1.78
C TYR A 61 -20.16 4.80 1.70
N VAL A 62 -18.97 4.37 1.29
CA VAL A 62 -17.79 5.24 1.11
C VAL A 62 -18.04 6.26 -0.01
N GLU A 63 -18.60 5.83 -1.15
CA GLU A 63 -18.96 6.70 -2.26
C GLU A 63 -19.94 7.81 -1.83
N ARG A 64 -20.95 7.49 -1.01
CA ARG A 64 -21.92 8.47 -0.49
C ARG A 64 -21.24 9.55 0.34
N VAL A 65 -20.39 9.16 1.29
CA VAL A 65 -19.67 10.09 2.17
C VAL A 65 -18.69 10.94 1.36
N GLY A 66 -17.93 10.32 0.46
CA GLY A 66 -16.96 11.02 -0.38
C GLY A 66 -17.63 12.04 -1.31
N ARG A 67 -18.73 11.67 -1.98
CA ARG A 67 -19.45 12.60 -2.86
C ARG A 67 -20.05 13.79 -2.08
N GLN A 68 -20.57 13.56 -0.88
CA GLN A 68 -21.06 14.64 -0.04
C GLN A 68 -19.94 15.63 0.29
N LEU A 69 -18.73 15.15 0.65
CA LEU A 69 -17.57 16.01 0.89
C LEU A 69 -17.14 16.76 -0.38
N ALA A 70 -17.09 16.06 -1.52
CA ALA A 70 -16.67 16.62 -2.79
C ALA A 70 -17.55 17.77 -3.28
N GLN A 71 -18.83 17.79 -2.90
CA GLN A 71 -19.73 18.93 -3.19
C GLN A 71 -19.27 20.22 -2.53
N SER A 72 -18.56 20.15 -1.42
CA SER A 72 -18.00 21.30 -0.70
C SER A 72 -16.56 21.63 -1.13
N SER A 73 -15.99 20.87 -2.04
CA SER A 73 -14.63 21.08 -2.56
C SER A 73 -14.56 22.34 -3.43
N LYS A 74 -13.37 22.81 -3.72
CA LYS A 74 -13.14 23.95 -4.62
C LYS A 74 -13.20 23.55 -6.11
N ARG A 75 -13.26 22.25 -6.38
CA ARG A 75 -13.37 21.66 -7.73
C ARG A 75 -14.53 20.66 -7.80
N PRO A 76 -15.79 21.06 -7.48
CA PRO A 76 -16.92 20.13 -7.35
C PRO A 76 -17.29 19.42 -8.66
N ASN A 77 -16.88 19.97 -9.79
CA ASN A 77 -17.20 19.46 -11.15
C ASN A 77 -16.22 18.38 -11.65
N LEU A 78 -15.19 18.00 -10.86
CA LEU A 78 -14.34 16.87 -11.20
C LEU A 78 -15.15 15.56 -11.22
N PRO A 79 -14.73 14.55 -11.99
CA PRO A 79 -15.39 13.24 -12.03
C PRO A 79 -15.07 12.41 -10.78
N TRP A 80 -15.40 12.93 -9.59
CA TRP A 80 -15.11 12.33 -8.32
C TRP A 80 -15.57 10.88 -8.23
N THR A 81 -14.65 9.99 -7.87
CA THR A 81 -14.91 8.59 -7.55
C THR A 81 -14.24 8.21 -6.24
N PHE A 82 -14.90 7.36 -5.46
CA PHE A 82 -14.40 6.90 -4.16
C PHE A 82 -14.50 5.38 -4.13
N THR A 83 -13.37 4.71 -4.07
CA THR A 83 -13.29 3.26 -4.22
C THR A 83 -12.61 2.64 -3.00
N VAL A 84 -13.17 1.57 -2.45
CA VAL A 84 -12.46 0.71 -1.51
C VAL A 84 -11.72 -0.35 -2.32
N VAL A 85 -10.39 -0.37 -2.23
CA VAL A 85 -9.54 -1.36 -2.89
C VAL A 85 -9.21 -2.53 -1.95
N ASP A 86 -9.01 -3.72 -2.53
CA ASP A 86 -8.69 -4.94 -1.79
C ASP A 86 -7.21 -5.01 -1.40
N GLU A 87 -6.77 -4.02 -0.64
CA GLU A 87 -5.40 -3.90 -0.17
C GLU A 87 -5.35 -3.93 1.36
N ALA A 88 -4.47 -4.79 1.90
CA ALA A 88 -4.33 -4.99 3.35
C ALA A 88 -3.59 -3.85 4.08
N ALA A 89 -2.78 -3.08 3.36
CA ALA A 89 -2.05 -1.96 3.94
C ALA A 89 -3.01 -0.92 4.53
N VAL A 90 -2.62 -0.30 5.64
CA VAL A 90 -3.39 0.81 6.24
C VAL A 90 -3.07 2.09 5.48
N ASN A 91 -3.85 2.39 4.46
CA ASN A 91 -3.61 3.55 3.59
C ASN A 91 -4.89 4.11 2.95
N ALA A 92 -4.79 5.33 2.43
CA ALA A 92 -5.67 5.94 1.47
C ALA A 92 -4.82 6.80 0.53
N PHE A 93 -5.31 7.09 -0.67
CA PHE A 93 -4.57 7.91 -1.63
C PHE A 93 -5.48 8.48 -2.69
N ALA A 94 -5.03 9.55 -3.34
CA ALA A 94 -5.72 10.18 -4.44
C ALA A 94 -4.87 10.23 -5.72
N LEU A 95 -5.51 9.96 -6.85
CA LEU A 95 -4.95 10.26 -8.17
C LEU A 95 -5.42 11.64 -8.65
N PRO A 96 -4.67 12.30 -9.52
CA PRO A 96 -5.11 13.53 -10.17
C PRO A 96 -6.49 13.37 -10.80
N GLY A 97 -7.29 14.44 -10.82
CA GLY A 97 -8.59 14.45 -11.47
C GLY A 97 -9.77 13.89 -10.66
N GLY A 98 -9.59 13.57 -9.37
CA GLY A 98 -10.70 13.25 -8.46
C GLY A 98 -10.96 11.77 -8.19
N TYR A 99 -9.98 10.91 -8.40
CA TYR A 99 -10.05 9.48 -8.09
C TYR A 99 -9.44 9.22 -6.71
N ILE A 100 -10.27 8.82 -5.76
CA ILE A 100 -9.87 8.61 -4.35
C ILE A 100 -10.09 7.15 -3.95
N TYR A 101 -9.12 6.61 -3.23
CA TYR A 101 -9.10 5.22 -2.80
C TYR A 101 -8.89 5.10 -1.30
N LEU A 102 -9.68 4.24 -0.66
CA LEU A 102 -9.42 3.72 0.67
C LEU A 102 -9.02 2.26 0.52
N THR A 103 -7.96 1.86 1.19
CA THR A 103 -7.68 0.43 1.32
C THR A 103 -8.66 -0.19 2.31
N ARG A 104 -9.02 -1.48 2.12
CA ARG A 104 -9.78 -2.18 3.16
C ARG A 104 -9.03 -2.25 4.49
N GLY A 105 -7.69 -2.19 4.42
CA GLY A 105 -6.82 -2.25 5.59
C GLY A 105 -6.93 -1.07 6.55
N ILE A 106 -7.32 0.13 6.06
CA ILE A 106 -7.52 1.29 6.95
C ILE A 106 -8.84 1.22 7.73
N MET A 107 -9.87 0.58 7.14
CA MET A 107 -11.24 0.60 7.68
C MET A 107 -11.36 0.12 9.14
N PRO A 108 -10.70 -0.97 9.58
CA PRO A 108 -10.79 -1.44 10.96
C PRO A 108 -10.20 -0.47 11.99
N PHE A 109 -9.35 0.46 11.56
CA PHE A 109 -8.65 1.42 12.42
C PHE A 109 -9.34 2.77 12.55
N LEU A 110 -10.35 3.04 11.71
CA LEU A 110 -11.20 4.21 11.83
C LEU A 110 -12.26 3.98 12.91
N ARG A 111 -12.46 4.91 13.82
CA ARG A 111 -13.38 4.75 14.95
C ARG A 111 -14.84 4.94 14.55
N ASP A 112 -15.09 5.85 13.60
CA ASP A 112 -16.43 6.24 13.19
C ASP A 112 -16.44 6.89 11.79
N GLU A 113 -17.61 7.26 11.28
CA GLU A 113 -17.76 7.91 9.99
C GLU A 113 -17.04 9.26 9.93
N SER A 114 -16.89 9.98 11.07
CA SER A 114 -16.18 11.27 11.05
C SER A 114 -14.68 11.10 10.79
N GLU A 115 -14.07 10.01 11.26
CA GLU A 115 -12.68 9.68 10.91
C GLU A 115 -12.54 9.22 9.46
N MET A 116 -13.51 8.45 8.95
CA MET A 116 -13.54 8.11 7.52
C MET A 116 -13.70 9.36 6.65
N ALA A 117 -14.61 10.26 7.04
CA ALA A 117 -14.77 11.54 6.37
C ALA A 117 -13.51 12.41 6.46
N ALA A 118 -12.73 12.30 7.54
CA ALA A 118 -11.45 12.99 7.67
C ALA A 118 -10.39 12.46 6.69
N VAL A 119 -10.28 11.13 6.52
CA VAL A 119 -9.43 10.53 5.48
C VAL A 119 -9.84 11.04 4.10
N LEU A 120 -11.11 10.88 3.74
CA LEU A 120 -11.62 11.30 2.43
C LEU A 120 -11.47 12.81 2.21
N GLY A 121 -11.70 13.63 3.24
CA GLY A 121 -11.54 15.07 3.18
C GLY A 121 -10.07 15.51 2.99
N HIS A 122 -9.13 14.78 3.59
CA HIS A 122 -7.69 14.96 3.39
C HIS A 122 -7.30 14.67 1.94
N GLU A 123 -7.77 13.54 1.37
CA GLU A 123 -7.50 13.18 -0.01
C GLU A 123 -8.14 14.17 -1.01
N ILE A 124 -9.37 14.61 -0.74
CA ILE A 124 -10.00 15.70 -1.51
C ILE A 124 -9.15 16.97 -1.43
N GLY A 125 -8.57 17.27 -0.26
CA GLY A 125 -7.66 18.40 -0.08
C GLY A 125 -6.44 18.33 -0.98
N HIS A 126 -5.82 17.15 -1.13
CA HIS A 126 -4.71 16.95 -2.06
C HIS A 126 -5.12 17.19 -3.52
N VAL A 127 -6.27 16.71 -3.94
CA VAL A 127 -6.79 16.92 -5.31
C VAL A 127 -7.15 18.38 -5.55
N ASP A 128 -7.84 19.03 -4.62
CA ASP A 128 -8.24 20.43 -4.72
C ASP A 128 -7.04 21.37 -4.80
N ALA A 129 -6.01 21.12 -3.99
CA ALA A 129 -4.77 21.88 -3.99
C ALA A 129 -3.81 21.48 -5.12
N ARG A 130 -4.14 20.44 -5.91
CA ARG A 130 -3.35 19.94 -7.04
C ARG A 130 -1.95 19.48 -6.65
N HIS A 131 -1.78 18.92 -5.45
CA HIS A 131 -0.47 18.57 -4.88
C HIS A 131 0.30 17.54 -5.75
N SER A 132 -0.38 16.55 -6.30
CA SER A 132 0.26 15.57 -7.20
C SER A 132 0.72 16.19 -8.51
N ALA A 133 -0.04 17.13 -9.08
CA ALA A 133 0.34 17.86 -10.29
C ALA A 133 1.52 18.83 -10.02
N GLU A 134 1.56 19.48 -8.85
CA GLU A 134 2.69 20.33 -8.42
C GLU A 134 3.95 19.47 -8.21
N ALA A 135 3.84 18.33 -7.54
CA ALA A 135 4.96 17.42 -7.30
C ALA A 135 5.57 16.89 -8.61
N ALA A 136 4.72 16.41 -9.54
CA ALA A 136 5.14 15.95 -10.85
C ALA A 136 5.82 17.07 -11.67
N SER A 137 5.28 18.28 -11.63
CA SER A 137 5.85 19.44 -12.32
C SER A 137 7.22 19.84 -11.75
N ASN A 138 7.36 19.82 -10.43
CA ASN A 138 8.62 20.12 -9.75
C ASN A 138 9.70 19.08 -10.08
N GLN A 139 9.36 17.81 -10.17
CA GLN A 139 10.29 16.75 -10.56
C GLN A 139 10.74 16.92 -12.02
N THR A 140 9.81 17.22 -12.92
CA THR A 140 10.13 17.50 -14.33
C THR A 140 11.08 18.69 -14.45
N PHE A 141 10.85 19.74 -13.70
CA PHE A 141 11.69 20.94 -13.71
C PHE A 141 13.10 20.66 -13.13
N ALA A 142 13.20 19.92 -12.03
CA ALA A 142 14.47 19.57 -11.39
C ALA A 142 15.34 18.63 -12.23
N GLY A 143 14.72 17.76 -13.02
CA GLY A 143 15.39 16.80 -13.91
C GLY A 143 15.91 17.38 -15.24
N GLY A 144 15.78 18.69 -15.50
CA GLY A 144 16.42 19.37 -16.63
C GLY A 144 15.80 19.14 -18.00
N GLY A 145 14.53 18.79 -18.13
CA GLY A 145 13.81 18.77 -19.43
C GLY A 145 12.95 17.56 -19.68
N LEU A 146 11.92 17.78 -20.38
CA LEU A 146 10.87 17.00 -21.11
C LEU A 146 10.92 15.45 -21.22
N ALA A 147 11.70 14.77 -20.44
CA ALA A 147 11.82 13.31 -20.52
C ALA A 147 10.84 12.55 -19.64
N VAL A 148 9.87 13.17 -18.99
CA VAL A 148 9.13 12.49 -17.93
C VAL A 148 7.62 12.83 -17.88
N LEU A 149 6.92 12.69 -18.98
CA LEU A 149 5.52 12.24 -18.91
C LEU A 149 5.43 10.70 -18.94
N GLY A 150 6.57 10.06 -18.90
CA GLY A 150 6.76 8.66 -18.66
C GLY A 150 7.87 8.53 -17.64
N ILE A 151 7.53 8.33 -16.38
CA ILE A 151 8.31 7.55 -15.42
C ILE A 151 9.54 8.18 -14.78
N LEU A 152 9.47 8.30 -13.47
CA LEU A 152 10.63 8.13 -12.61
C LEU A 152 10.58 6.75 -11.98
N VAL A 153 11.33 5.82 -12.57
CA VAL A 153 11.73 4.59 -11.88
C VAL A 153 13.17 4.81 -11.41
N PRO A 154 13.50 4.58 -10.13
CA PRO A 154 14.90 4.52 -9.73
C PRO A 154 15.59 3.36 -10.50
N GLU A 155 16.78 3.60 -11.02
CA GLU A 155 17.60 2.70 -11.86
C GLU A 155 18.00 1.36 -11.20
N THR A 156 17.31 0.90 -10.16
CA THR A 156 17.74 -0.27 -9.37
C THR A 156 16.91 -1.54 -9.58
N GLN A 157 16.02 -1.60 -10.60
CA GLN A 157 15.24 -2.84 -10.84
C GLN A 157 15.29 -3.31 -12.30
N PRO A 158 16.08 -4.32 -12.62
CA PRO A 158 16.16 -4.87 -13.98
C PRO A 158 14.99 -5.78 -14.38
N PHE A 159 13.95 -5.98 -13.54
CA PHE A 159 12.94 -7.02 -13.76
C PHE A 159 11.49 -6.56 -13.97
N THR A 160 11.18 -5.25 -13.95
CA THR A 160 9.77 -4.79 -14.03
C THR A 160 9.59 -3.68 -15.07
N GLU A 161 9.64 -4.04 -16.35
CA GLU A 161 9.56 -3.04 -17.44
C GLU A 161 8.17 -2.52 -17.82
N ALA A 162 7.06 -3.01 -17.28
CA ALA A 162 5.74 -2.61 -17.76
C ALA A 162 4.73 -2.11 -16.69
N ALA A 163 4.83 -2.56 -15.44
CA ALA A 163 3.82 -2.25 -14.41
C ALA A 163 4.21 -1.07 -13.50
N SER A 164 5.50 -0.75 -13.41
CA SER A 164 6.05 0.20 -12.41
C SER A 164 5.78 1.68 -12.69
N VAL A 165 5.40 2.03 -13.91
CA VAL A 165 5.28 3.42 -14.37
C VAL A 165 4.02 4.11 -13.86
N SER A 166 2.90 3.38 -13.87
CA SER A 166 1.60 3.90 -13.48
C SER A 166 1.47 4.06 -11.97
N LEU A 167 2.08 3.15 -11.18
CA LEU A 167 2.02 3.17 -9.73
C LEU A 167 2.98 4.19 -9.08
N GLY A 168 3.97 4.70 -9.81
CA GLY A 168 4.90 5.71 -9.29
C GLY A 168 4.23 6.98 -8.77
N LEU A 169 3.06 7.36 -9.31
CA LEU A 169 2.27 8.48 -8.80
C LEU A 169 1.65 8.21 -7.43
N LEU A 170 1.35 6.93 -7.11
CA LEU A 170 0.79 6.53 -5.82
C LEU A 170 1.81 6.66 -4.67
N PHE A 171 3.09 6.66 -5.00
CA PHE A 171 4.20 6.71 -4.05
C PHE A 171 4.88 8.08 -3.98
N LEU A 172 4.30 9.11 -4.62
CA LEU A 172 4.79 10.47 -4.49
C LEU A 172 4.60 10.92 -3.04
N LYS A 173 5.71 11.11 -2.34
CA LYS A 173 5.68 11.75 -1.02
C LYS A 173 5.28 13.20 -1.17
N HIS A 174 4.23 13.58 -0.49
CA HIS A 174 3.84 14.97 -0.41
C HIS A 174 4.80 15.76 0.48
N SER A 175 4.96 17.05 0.17
CA SER A 175 5.74 17.91 1.02
C SER A 175 5.02 18.16 2.35
N ARG A 176 5.78 18.49 3.39
CA ARG A 176 5.22 18.83 4.70
C ARG A 176 4.16 19.94 4.64
N SER A 177 4.37 20.93 3.77
CA SER A 177 3.40 22.01 3.55
C SER A 177 2.12 21.53 2.87
N ALA A 178 2.22 20.58 1.92
CA ALA A 178 1.09 19.98 1.25
C ALA A 178 0.23 19.14 2.22
N GLU A 179 0.87 18.41 3.13
CA GLU A 179 0.18 17.68 4.18
C GLU A 179 -0.62 18.57 5.12
N LEU A 180 0.02 19.67 5.60
CA LEU A 180 -0.65 20.64 6.45
C LEU A 180 -1.83 21.34 5.74
N GLU A 181 -1.68 21.65 4.46
CA GLU A 181 -2.72 22.22 3.63
C GLU A 181 -3.89 21.25 3.45
N ALA A 182 -3.61 19.98 3.15
CA ALA A 182 -4.61 18.93 3.01
C ALA A 182 -5.37 18.67 4.33
N ASP A 183 -4.66 18.64 5.47
CA ASP A 183 -5.26 18.53 6.80
C ASP A 183 -6.26 19.66 7.08
N GLN A 184 -5.85 20.91 6.81
CA GLN A 184 -6.69 22.10 7.04
C GLN A 184 -7.93 22.12 6.12
N LEU A 185 -7.75 21.70 4.86
CA LEU A 185 -8.84 21.55 3.90
C LEU A 185 -9.81 20.45 4.35
N GLY A 186 -9.28 19.29 4.76
CA GLY A 186 -10.04 18.18 5.29
C GLY A 186 -10.92 18.59 6.48
N VAL A 187 -10.33 19.27 7.48
CA VAL A 187 -11.09 19.79 8.64
C VAL A 187 -12.25 20.69 8.19
N ARG A 188 -12.01 21.58 7.22
CA ARG A 188 -13.07 22.44 6.68
C ARG A 188 -14.17 21.65 5.99
N TYR A 189 -13.82 20.66 5.16
CA TYR A 189 -14.80 19.86 4.43
C TYR A 189 -15.66 19.02 5.36
N ILE A 190 -15.07 18.35 6.35
CA ILE A 190 -15.86 17.56 7.32
C ILE A 190 -16.78 18.45 8.14
N ALA A 191 -16.31 19.60 8.62
CA ALA A 191 -17.10 20.55 9.41
C ALA A 191 -18.27 21.16 8.59
N SER A 192 -18.02 21.54 7.33
CA SER A 192 -19.06 22.12 6.45
C SER A 192 -20.16 21.12 6.10
N ASN A 193 -19.89 19.84 6.19
CA ASN A 193 -20.84 18.76 5.91
C ASN A 193 -21.48 18.15 7.18
N GLY A 194 -21.22 18.74 8.34
CA GLY A 194 -21.86 18.34 9.60
C GLY A 194 -21.15 17.26 10.39
N TRP A 195 -20.05 16.69 9.88
CA TRP A 195 -19.24 15.73 10.65
C TRP A 195 -18.40 16.43 11.70
N ALA A 196 -18.17 15.72 12.81
CA ALA A 196 -17.35 16.18 13.92
C ALA A 196 -15.90 16.47 13.46
N PRO A 197 -15.40 17.71 13.54
CA PRO A 197 -14.02 18.04 13.10
C PRO A 197 -12.95 17.27 13.89
N GLN A 198 -13.29 16.76 15.08
CA GLN A 198 -12.44 15.92 15.92
C GLN A 198 -12.05 14.58 15.25
N GLY A 199 -12.73 14.18 14.18
CA GLY A 199 -12.34 13.04 13.36
C GLY A 199 -10.91 13.16 12.82
N MET A 200 -10.47 14.34 12.40
CA MET A 200 -9.12 14.54 11.87
C MET A 200 -8.00 14.31 12.91
N PRO A 201 -7.97 14.94 14.08
CA PRO A 201 -6.96 14.62 15.09
C PRO A 201 -7.10 13.20 15.63
N GLY A 202 -8.31 12.62 15.66
CA GLY A 202 -8.53 11.22 16.00
C GLY A 202 -7.83 10.27 15.05
N LEU A 203 -8.04 10.44 13.76
CA LEU A 203 -7.35 9.72 12.69
C LEU A 203 -5.82 9.80 12.82
N LEU A 204 -5.26 11.03 12.88
CA LEU A 204 -3.82 11.22 12.95
C LEU A 204 -3.21 10.54 14.19
N ASN A 205 -3.89 10.59 15.33
CA ASN A 205 -3.43 9.89 16.54
C ASN A 205 -3.47 8.36 16.39
N THR A 206 -4.50 7.82 15.76
CA THR A 206 -4.61 6.37 15.49
C THR A 206 -3.46 5.91 14.58
N LEU A 207 -3.21 6.64 13.50
CA LEU A 207 -2.15 6.32 12.54
C LEU A 207 -0.75 6.43 13.14
N ALA A 208 -0.48 7.45 13.95
CA ALA A 208 0.78 7.60 14.67
C ALA A 208 1.04 6.42 15.63
N ARG A 209 0.03 6.01 16.39
CA ARG A 209 0.14 4.85 17.31
C ARG A 209 0.34 3.54 16.57
N LEU A 210 -0.26 3.39 15.39
CA LEU A 210 -0.02 2.22 14.54
C LEU A 210 1.41 2.17 14.02
N ASP A 211 1.95 3.31 13.59
CA ASP A 211 3.33 3.40 13.11
C ASP A 211 4.32 3.03 14.22
N GLU A 212 4.16 3.59 15.42
CA GLU A 212 4.95 3.23 16.60
C GLU A 212 4.84 1.74 16.96
N ALA A 213 3.62 1.17 16.90
CA ALA A 213 3.38 -0.22 17.25
C ALA A 213 3.86 -1.20 16.18
N SER A 214 3.93 -0.79 14.91
CA SER A 214 4.28 -1.66 13.78
C SER A 214 5.78 -1.86 13.63
N GLY A 215 6.61 -0.95 14.13
CA GLY A 215 8.03 -0.87 13.80
C GLY A 215 8.22 -0.56 12.30
N THR A 216 9.47 -0.38 11.88
CA THR A 216 9.81 -0.17 10.46
C THR A 216 9.64 -1.47 9.68
N ARG A 217 8.43 -1.79 9.23
CA ARG A 217 8.25 -2.85 8.22
C ARG A 217 8.54 -2.27 6.84
N ARG A 218 9.52 -2.81 6.16
CA ARG A 218 9.71 -2.62 4.72
C ARG A 218 8.62 -3.41 4.00
N GLY A 219 7.87 -2.77 3.14
CA GLY A 219 6.78 -3.40 2.39
C GLY A 219 5.88 -2.38 1.74
N VAL A 220 4.64 -2.77 1.47
CA VAL A 220 3.62 -1.91 0.87
C VAL A 220 3.55 -0.59 1.64
N PRO A 221 3.53 0.57 0.93
CA PRO A 221 3.47 1.86 1.58
C PRO A 221 2.26 1.96 2.51
N ASN A 222 2.54 2.08 3.80
CA ASN A 222 1.53 2.47 4.76
C ASN A 222 1.30 3.99 4.67
N TRP A 223 0.31 4.49 5.39
CA TRP A 223 -0.01 5.91 5.44
C TRP A 223 1.22 6.81 5.68
N ALA A 224 2.09 6.47 6.64
CA ALA A 224 3.27 7.25 6.96
C ALA A 224 4.30 7.34 5.83
N ALA A 225 4.31 6.37 4.91
CA ALA A 225 5.22 6.38 3.76
C ALA A 225 4.82 7.39 2.70
N THR A 226 3.51 7.60 2.48
CA THR A 226 2.94 8.56 1.53
C THR A 226 2.64 9.91 2.18
N HIS A 227 2.27 9.91 3.46
CA HIS A 227 1.89 11.09 4.26
C HIS A 227 2.82 11.23 5.48
N PRO A 228 4.02 11.78 5.32
CA PRO A 228 5.01 11.82 6.39
C PRO A 228 4.47 12.46 7.67
N PRO A 229 4.66 11.82 8.84
CA PRO A 229 4.31 12.43 10.11
C PRO A 229 5.16 13.67 10.34
N ALA A 230 4.52 14.75 10.76
CA ALA A 230 5.20 15.97 11.15
C ALA A 230 4.72 16.35 12.56
N ALA A 231 5.63 16.61 13.46
CA ALA A 231 5.30 16.90 14.87
C ALA A 231 4.32 18.08 15.01
N ASP A 232 4.33 19.01 14.07
CA ASP A 232 3.43 20.17 14.03
C ASP A 232 2.04 19.88 13.41
N ARG A 233 1.87 18.76 12.66
CA ARG A 233 0.56 18.43 12.06
C ARG A 233 -0.56 18.36 13.10
N VAL A 234 -0.35 17.61 14.19
CA VAL A 234 -1.36 17.45 15.24
C VAL A 234 -1.71 18.80 15.88
N THR A 235 -0.72 19.65 16.11
CA THR A 235 -0.95 21.00 16.68
C THR A 235 -1.75 21.88 15.72
N ARG A 236 -1.35 21.94 14.45
CA ARG A 236 -2.03 22.72 13.40
C ARG A 236 -3.46 22.23 13.14
N VAL A 237 -3.65 20.92 13.16
CA VAL A 237 -5.00 20.32 13.05
C VAL A 237 -5.88 20.71 14.23
N ARG A 238 -5.36 20.71 15.46
CA ARG A 238 -6.13 21.17 16.64
C ARG A 238 -6.51 22.66 16.54
N GLU A 239 -5.63 23.51 16.03
CA GLU A 239 -5.94 24.93 15.74
C GLU A 239 -7.07 25.04 14.70
N ALA A 240 -6.98 24.28 13.60
CA ALA A 240 -7.99 24.25 12.55
C ALA A 240 -9.35 23.74 13.07
N VAL A 241 -9.35 22.69 13.91
CA VAL A 241 -10.55 22.17 14.59
C VAL A 241 -11.15 23.21 15.51
N ALA A 242 -10.35 23.92 16.32
CA ALA A 242 -10.85 24.97 17.19
C ALA A 242 -11.54 26.10 16.39
N ALA A 243 -10.91 26.52 15.28
CA ALA A 243 -11.48 27.50 14.37
C ALA A 243 -12.79 27.02 13.72
N ALA A 244 -12.82 25.78 13.23
CA ALA A 244 -14.03 25.18 12.64
C ALA A 244 -15.17 25.04 13.67
N THR A 245 -14.87 24.61 14.89
CA THR A 245 -15.87 24.43 15.97
C THR A 245 -16.45 25.77 16.44
N SER A 246 -15.72 26.87 16.34
CA SER A 246 -16.22 28.19 16.68
C SER A 246 -17.29 28.70 15.70
N THR A 247 -17.31 28.20 14.48
CA THR A 247 -18.20 28.64 13.40
C THR A 247 -19.24 27.59 12.99
N SER A 248 -19.04 26.33 13.34
CA SER A 248 -19.91 25.19 12.99
C SER A 248 -20.32 24.38 14.23
N ARG A 249 -21.57 23.90 14.23
CA ARG A 249 -22.09 22.96 15.25
C ARG A 249 -22.01 21.50 14.76
N ALA A 250 -21.05 21.19 13.90
CA ALA A 250 -20.86 19.86 13.35
C ALA A 250 -20.44 18.88 14.45
N THR A 251 -21.24 17.86 14.70
CA THR A 251 -21.03 16.86 15.77
C THR A 251 -21.31 15.42 15.33
N THR A 252 -21.67 15.22 14.06
CA THR A 252 -22.03 13.90 13.55
C THR A 252 -20.80 12.99 13.53
N THR A 253 -20.92 11.83 14.16
CA THR A 253 -19.90 10.78 14.13
C THR A 253 -20.41 9.52 13.43
N ASN A 254 -21.71 9.24 13.47
CA ASN A 254 -22.35 8.03 12.93
C ASN A 254 -21.60 6.74 13.32
N ALA A 255 -21.10 6.68 14.56
CA ALA A 255 -20.23 5.60 15.02
C ALA A 255 -20.88 4.22 14.88
N ALA A 256 -22.15 4.07 15.29
CA ALA A 256 -22.87 2.80 15.20
C ALA A 256 -23.12 2.37 13.74
N GLU A 257 -23.43 3.32 12.84
CA GLU A 257 -23.60 3.01 11.41
C GLU A 257 -22.30 2.52 10.79
N PHE A 258 -21.21 3.24 11.05
CA PHE A 258 -19.87 2.85 10.58
C PHE A 258 -19.45 1.48 11.12
N GLU A 259 -19.57 1.28 12.44
CA GLU A 259 -19.18 0.03 13.09
C GLU A 259 -19.95 -1.19 12.53
N ASN A 260 -21.23 -1.03 12.20
CA ASN A 260 -22.06 -2.08 11.62
C ASN A 260 -21.67 -2.43 10.16
N ARG A 261 -20.76 -1.69 9.51
CA ARG A 261 -20.20 -2.00 8.18
C ARG A 261 -18.97 -2.89 8.23
N LEU A 262 -18.36 -3.05 9.41
CA LEU A 262 -17.10 -3.76 9.57
C LEU A 262 -17.20 -5.28 9.70
N PRO A 263 -18.28 -5.88 10.27
CA PRO A 263 -18.37 -7.34 10.38
C PRO A 263 -18.25 -8.04 9.02
N GLY A 264 -17.37 -9.04 8.96
CA GLY A 264 -17.07 -9.77 7.73
C GLY A 264 -15.99 -9.13 6.84
N LEU A 265 -15.57 -7.89 7.12
CA LEU A 265 -14.47 -7.26 6.40
C LEU A 265 -13.21 -8.12 6.53
N VAL A 266 -12.55 -8.40 5.41
CA VAL A 266 -11.29 -9.14 5.37
C VAL A 266 -10.20 -8.34 6.07
N PHE A 267 -9.44 -8.99 6.95
CA PHE A 267 -8.33 -8.40 7.69
C PHE A 267 -7.02 -9.10 7.33
N GLY A 268 -6.00 -8.31 7.00
CA GLY A 268 -4.70 -8.86 6.58
C GLY A 268 -4.77 -9.50 5.18
N ASP A 269 -4.16 -10.68 5.04
CA ASP A 269 -4.02 -11.38 3.75
C ASP A 269 -5.38 -11.78 3.15
N SER A 270 -5.46 -11.81 1.80
CA SER A 270 -6.62 -12.27 1.03
C SER A 270 -6.34 -13.58 0.29
N ARG A 271 -7.37 -14.18 -0.28
CA ARG A 271 -7.20 -15.39 -1.13
C ARG A 271 -6.52 -15.04 -2.46
N GLU A 272 -6.76 -13.83 -2.93
CA GLU A 272 -6.26 -13.29 -4.18
C GLU A 272 -4.77 -13.02 -4.11
N ASP A 273 -4.28 -12.53 -2.94
CA ASP A 273 -2.87 -12.18 -2.71
C ASP A 273 -2.06 -13.36 -2.13
N GLY A 274 -2.74 -14.36 -1.56
CA GLY A 274 -2.11 -15.44 -0.80
C GLY A 274 -1.89 -15.10 0.67
N PHE A 275 -1.45 -16.09 1.45
CA PHE A 275 -1.35 -16.03 2.91
C PHE A 275 0.07 -16.27 3.39
N ILE A 276 0.53 -15.45 4.32
CA ILE A 276 1.77 -15.69 5.06
C ILE A 276 1.40 -16.36 6.40
N ARG A 277 1.89 -17.59 6.61
CA ARG A 277 1.68 -18.37 7.84
C ARG A 277 3.04 -18.80 8.42
N GLY A 278 3.57 -18.01 9.35
CA GLY A 278 4.94 -18.19 9.84
C GLY A 278 5.96 -17.92 8.75
N SER A 279 6.75 -18.93 8.38
CA SER A 279 7.70 -18.88 7.27
C SER A 279 7.15 -19.40 5.94
N GLU A 280 5.87 -19.80 5.89
CA GLU A 280 5.27 -20.36 4.68
C GLU A 280 4.36 -19.33 3.99
N PHE A 281 4.54 -19.20 2.68
CA PHE A 281 3.62 -18.50 1.79
C PHE A 281 2.75 -19.51 1.06
N LEU A 282 1.43 -19.31 1.11
CA LEU A 282 0.44 -20.20 0.52
C LEU A 282 -0.49 -19.39 -0.38
N HIS A 283 -0.60 -19.76 -1.64
CA HIS A 283 -1.47 -19.05 -2.59
C HIS A 283 -2.61 -19.95 -3.05
N PRO A 284 -3.82 -19.84 -2.46
CA PRO A 284 -4.92 -20.76 -2.76
C PRO A 284 -5.44 -20.65 -4.20
N MET A 285 -5.45 -19.43 -4.78
CA MET A 285 -5.92 -19.23 -6.16
C MET A 285 -4.95 -19.81 -7.20
N LEU A 286 -3.64 -19.61 -7.01
CA LEU A 286 -2.60 -20.17 -7.87
C LEU A 286 -2.17 -21.58 -7.47
N ARG A 287 -2.66 -22.07 -6.32
CA ARG A 287 -2.54 -23.45 -5.83
C ARG A 287 -1.10 -23.92 -5.64
N PHE A 288 -0.29 -23.08 -4.99
CA PHE A 288 1.06 -23.46 -4.58
C PHE A 288 1.39 -22.98 -3.15
N ALA A 289 2.40 -23.57 -2.57
CA ALA A 289 3.02 -23.14 -1.31
C ALA A 289 4.54 -23.15 -1.44
N VAL A 290 5.20 -22.25 -0.70
CA VAL A 290 6.65 -22.22 -0.57
C VAL A 290 7.02 -21.82 0.86
N ARG A 291 8.07 -22.42 1.41
CA ARG A 291 8.57 -22.08 2.75
C ARG A 291 9.88 -21.30 2.63
N PHE A 292 9.83 -20.06 3.05
CA PHE A 292 11.02 -19.21 3.19
C PHE A 292 11.84 -19.59 4.43
N PRO A 293 13.10 -19.15 4.54
CA PRO A 293 13.91 -19.44 5.73
C PRO A 293 13.28 -18.89 7.01
N ASP A 294 13.32 -19.66 8.07
CA ASP A 294 12.74 -19.27 9.37
C ASP A 294 13.40 -17.99 9.90
N GLY A 295 12.57 -17.10 10.46
CA GLY A 295 13.02 -15.82 11.01
C GLY A 295 13.29 -14.74 9.96
N TRP A 296 13.07 -15.02 8.67
CA TRP A 296 13.11 -13.99 7.64
C TRP A 296 11.79 -13.24 7.59
N GLU A 297 11.87 -11.94 7.33
CA GLU A 297 10.69 -11.11 7.10
C GLU A 297 10.19 -11.35 5.68
N ILE A 298 8.91 -11.76 5.55
CA ILE A 298 8.28 -12.03 4.26
C ILE A 298 7.36 -10.85 3.94
N ILE A 299 7.52 -10.30 2.75
CA ILE A 299 6.73 -9.21 2.19
C ILE A 299 6.07 -9.72 0.93
N ASN A 300 4.75 -9.68 0.90
CA ASN A 300 3.94 -10.02 -0.27
C ASN A 300 3.51 -8.72 -0.96
N THR A 301 3.80 -8.60 -2.25
CA THR A 301 3.34 -7.51 -3.12
C THR A 301 2.55 -8.10 -4.30
N PRO A 302 1.79 -7.31 -5.04
CA PRO A 302 1.04 -7.82 -6.21
C PRO A 302 1.90 -8.52 -7.25
N GLU A 303 3.18 -8.14 -7.38
CA GLU A 303 4.07 -8.68 -8.40
C GLU A 303 4.96 -9.83 -7.90
N GLN A 304 5.30 -9.82 -6.60
CA GLN A 304 6.31 -10.73 -6.07
C GLN A 304 6.21 -10.90 -4.55
N VAL A 305 6.72 -12.01 -4.06
CA VAL A 305 6.96 -12.23 -2.63
C VAL A 305 8.46 -12.15 -2.37
N VAL A 306 8.86 -11.28 -1.45
CA VAL A 306 10.26 -11.10 -1.06
C VAL A 306 10.45 -11.50 0.39
N ALA A 307 11.51 -12.26 0.69
CA ALA A 307 11.91 -12.54 2.05
C ALA A 307 13.32 -12.00 2.31
N THR A 308 13.53 -11.32 3.44
CA THR A 308 14.80 -10.71 3.82
C THR A 308 15.22 -11.13 5.22
N ARG A 309 16.53 -11.25 5.45
CA ARG A 309 17.10 -11.66 6.74
C ARG A 309 17.14 -10.52 7.77
N GLY A 310 16.62 -9.34 7.43
CA GLY A 310 16.68 -8.13 8.26
C GLY A 310 17.77 -7.16 7.81
N GLU A 311 17.89 -6.03 8.51
CA GLU A 311 18.73 -4.89 8.08
C GLU A 311 20.24 -5.18 8.06
N SER A 312 20.70 -6.19 8.81
CA SER A 312 22.12 -6.54 8.93
C SER A 312 22.65 -7.43 7.80
N SER A 313 21.82 -7.88 6.88
CA SER A 313 22.17 -8.78 5.77
C SER A 313 21.66 -8.25 4.44
N ASN A 314 22.45 -8.42 3.39
CA ASN A 314 22.01 -8.14 2.01
C ASN A 314 21.50 -9.41 1.29
N ALA A 315 21.24 -10.49 2.03
CA ALA A 315 20.65 -11.69 1.48
C ALA A 315 19.12 -11.55 1.39
N ALA A 316 18.57 -11.94 0.25
CA ALA A 316 17.13 -11.93 0.00
C ALA A 316 16.70 -13.16 -0.77
N MET A 317 15.42 -13.52 -0.64
CA MET A 317 14.74 -14.46 -1.53
C MET A 317 13.58 -13.80 -2.24
N LEU A 318 13.31 -14.27 -3.44
CA LEU A 318 12.27 -13.77 -4.33
C LEU A 318 11.44 -14.94 -4.83
N LEU A 319 10.14 -14.75 -4.89
CA LEU A 319 9.19 -15.59 -5.62
C LEU A 319 8.36 -14.68 -6.53
N GLU A 320 8.33 -14.96 -7.81
CA GLU A 320 7.49 -14.24 -8.78
C GLU A 320 6.98 -15.15 -9.90
N ALA A 321 5.98 -14.69 -10.65
CA ALA A 321 5.55 -15.36 -11.87
C ALA A 321 6.63 -15.22 -12.95
N ALA A 322 6.94 -16.32 -13.60
CA ALA A 322 7.90 -16.35 -14.71
C ALA A 322 7.18 -16.58 -16.06
N PRO A 323 7.76 -16.13 -17.19
CA PRO A 323 7.21 -16.44 -18.50
C PRO A 323 7.02 -17.94 -18.70
N ALA A 324 5.81 -18.32 -19.16
CA ALA A 324 5.47 -19.72 -19.37
C ALA A 324 5.88 -20.26 -20.76
N ASN A 325 6.51 -19.44 -21.58
CA ASN A 325 6.91 -19.76 -22.95
C ASN A 325 8.22 -20.55 -22.96
N GLY A 326 8.19 -21.79 -23.40
CA GLY A 326 9.37 -22.66 -23.46
C GLY A 326 9.56 -23.56 -22.23
N SER A 327 10.69 -24.26 -22.15
CA SER A 327 11.04 -25.09 -21.00
C SER A 327 11.51 -24.24 -19.81
N PRO A 328 11.49 -24.77 -18.57
CA PRO A 328 12.07 -24.09 -17.41
C PRO A 328 13.53 -23.64 -17.65
N GLU A 329 14.34 -24.44 -18.33
CA GLU A 329 15.71 -24.12 -18.70
C GLU A 329 15.79 -22.89 -19.63
N GLN A 330 14.99 -22.88 -20.70
CA GLN A 330 14.97 -21.78 -21.65
C GLN A 330 14.51 -20.47 -20.98
N THR A 331 13.51 -20.56 -20.11
CA THR A 331 13.02 -19.42 -19.33
C THR A 331 14.10 -18.89 -18.38
N ALA A 332 14.77 -19.78 -17.63
CA ALA A 332 15.85 -19.39 -16.73
C ALA A 332 16.99 -18.67 -17.47
N ARG A 333 17.48 -19.24 -18.57
CA ARG A 333 18.54 -18.63 -19.40
C ARG A 333 18.12 -17.28 -19.97
N SER A 334 16.87 -17.14 -20.38
CA SER A 334 16.34 -15.86 -20.89
C SER A 334 16.29 -14.79 -19.80
N ILE A 335 15.77 -15.12 -18.61
CA ILE A 335 15.65 -14.18 -17.48
C ILE A 335 17.04 -13.73 -17.03
N PHE A 336 17.89 -14.68 -16.67
CA PHE A 336 19.19 -14.37 -16.05
C PHE A 336 20.19 -13.79 -17.05
N GLY A 337 20.14 -14.22 -18.32
CA GLY A 337 20.97 -13.64 -19.37
C GLY A 337 20.64 -12.16 -19.63
N LYS A 338 19.35 -11.80 -19.67
CA LYS A 338 18.94 -10.40 -19.79
C LYS A 338 19.34 -9.56 -18.58
N ALA A 339 19.32 -10.16 -17.39
CA ALA A 339 19.72 -9.51 -16.14
C ALA A 339 21.25 -9.44 -15.94
N GLY A 340 22.05 -9.93 -16.88
CA GLY A 340 23.52 -9.88 -16.80
C GLY A 340 24.13 -10.92 -15.86
N PHE A 341 23.38 -11.94 -15.44
CA PHE A 341 23.89 -13.04 -14.65
C PHE A 341 24.42 -14.16 -15.55
N GLN A 342 25.56 -14.74 -15.16
CA GLN A 342 26.17 -15.88 -15.82
C GLN A 342 25.85 -17.16 -15.05
N GLU A 343 25.48 -18.21 -15.78
CA GLU A 343 25.24 -19.52 -15.21
C GLU A 343 26.59 -20.18 -14.87
N VAL A 344 26.77 -20.52 -13.59
CA VAL A 344 27.93 -21.29 -13.11
C VAL A 344 27.66 -22.79 -13.27
N ARG A 345 26.45 -23.20 -12.91
CA ARG A 345 25.94 -24.56 -13.09
C ARG A 345 24.42 -24.52 -13.12
N GLY A 346 23.82 -25.43 -13.86
CA GLY A 346 22.38 -25.59 -13.90
C GLY A 346 22.00 -27.01 -14.28
N GLN A 347 20.88 -27.50 -13.77
CA GLN A 347 20.39 -28.82 -14.10
C GLN A 347 18.87 -28.85 -14.11
N ARG A 348 18.36 -29.68 -14.98
CA ARG A 348 16.93 -30.03 -15.00
C ARG A 348 16.66 -31.08 -13.93
N GLN A 349 15.64 -30.86 -13.12
CA GLN A 349 15.23 -31.78 -12.06
C GLN A 349 13.75 -31.60 -11.73
N GLU A 350 13.23 -32.46 -10.90
CA GLU A 350 11.88 -32.29 -10.33
C GLU A 350 11.95 -31.65 -8.95
N VAL A 351 11.04 -30.72 -8.69
CA VAL A 351 10.78 -30.15 -7.36
C VAL A 351 9.36 -30.53 -6.97
N ASN A 352 9.23 -31.46 -6.02
CA ASN A 352 7.94 -31.99 -5.56
C ASN A 352 7.02 -32.45 -6.71
N GLY A 353 7.56 -33.17 -7.71
CA GLY A 353 6.86 -33.65 -8.87
C GLY A 353 6.59 -32.62 -9.97
N LEU A 354 7.17 -31.44 -9.88
CA LEU A 354 7.07 -30.37 -10.86
C LEU A 354 8.37 -30.26 -11.68
N ASP A 355 8.27 -30.13 -13.00
CA ASP A 355 9.41 -29.91 -13.88
C ASP A 355 10.09 -28.57 -13.56
N ALA A 356 11.38 -28.60 -13.29
CA ALA A 356 12.12 -27.42 -12.86
C ALA A 356 13.54 -27.39 -13.47
N TYR A 357 14.07 -26.19 -13.58
CA TYR A 357 15.50 -25.96 -13.85
C TYR A 357 16.09 -25.19 -12.70
N VAL A 358 17.04 -25.80 -11.98
CA VAL A 358 17.69 -25.22 -10.81
C VAL A 358 19.12 -24.89 -11.16
N GLY A 359 19.56 -23.66 -10.89
CA GLY A 359 20.88 -23.18 -11.24
C GLY A 359 21.54 -22.30 -10.17
N LEU A 360 22.86 -22.22 -10.26
CA LEU A 360 23.70 -21.26 -9.58
C LEU A 360 24.18 -20.23 -10.59
N TYR A 361 24.01 -18.97 -10.27
CA TYR A 361 24.34 -17.84 -11.13
C TYR A 361 25.24 -16.86 -10.40
N GLU A 362 26.07 -16.17 -11.16
CA GLU A 362 26.93 -15.08 -10.67
C GLU A 362 26.71 -13.82 -11.51
N GLY A 363 26.72 -12.67 -10.86
CA GLY A 363 26.57 -11.37 -11.50
C GLY A 363 27.16 -10.26 -10.65
N VAL A 364 27.02 -9.03 -11.13
CA VAL A 364 27.44 -7.83 -10.40
C VAL A 364 26.24 -6.90 -10.28
N SER A 365 25.94 -6.48 -9.04
CA SER A 365 24.96 -5.43 -8.74
C SER A 365 25.60 -4.42 -7.81
N ASP A 366 25.42 -3.13 -8.07
CA ASP A 366 26.01 -2.03 -7.28
C ASP A 366 27.51 -2.21 -7.01
N ASN A 367 28.26 -2.60 -8.02
CA ASN A 367 29.70 -2.87 -7.94
C ASN A 367 30.09 -4.02 -6.98
N ARG A 368 29.14 -4.88 -6.59
CA ARG A 368 29.36 -6.04 -5.72
C ARG A 368 29.11 -7.33 -6.50
N ARG A 369 29.96 -8.33 -6.27
CA ARG A 369 29.69 -9.68 -6.80
C ARG A 369 28.54 -10.32 -6.01
N ILE A 370 27.52 -10.76 -6.75
CA ILE A 370 26.34 -11.44 -6.23
C ILE A 370 26.36 -12.89 -6.68
N GLN A 371 26.07 -13.81 -5.77
CA GLN A 371 25.75 -15.20 -6.08
C GLN A 371 24.28 -15.43 -5.85
N MET A 372 23.65 -16.18 -6.75
CA MET A 372 22.21 -16.43 -6.73
C MET A 372 21.96 -17.91 -7.02
N GLN A 373 21.20 -18.58 -6.14
CA GLN A 373 20.60 -19.88 -6.42
C GLN A 373 19.15 -19.67 -6.81
N ALA A 374 18.75 -20.18 -7.96
CA ALA A 374 17.42 -19.94 -8.49
C ALA A 374 16.83 -21.18 -9.16
N ALA A 375 15.53 -21.28 -9.14
CA ALA A 375 14.75 -22.27 -9.87
C ALA A 375 13.65 -21.62 -10.68
N VAL A 376 13.48 -22.05 -11.92
CA VAL A 376 12.24 -21.86 -12.68
C VAL A 376 11.46 -23.17 -12.59
N ILE A 377 10.25 -23.13 -12.03
CA ILE A 377 9.42 -24.30 -11.72
C ILE A 377 8.12 -24.18 -12.50
N ARG A 378 7.75 -25.24 -13.24
CA ARG A 378 6.50 -25.33 -13.98
C ARG A 378 5.41 -25.94 -13.13
N SER A 379 4.30 -25.21 -12.90
CA SER A 379 3.12 -25.70 -12.21
C SER A 379 1.87 -25.47 -13.09
N GLY A 380 1.39 -26.52 -13.73
CA GLY A 380 0.29 -26.44 -14.70
C GLY A 380 0.69 -25.57 -15.91
N SER A 381 -0.14 -24.57 -16.22
CA SER A 381 0.12 -23.59 -17.30
C SER A 381 1.02 -22.42 -16.87
N GLN A 382 1.37 -22.30 -15.61
CA GLN A 382 2.18 -21.21 -15.06
C GLN A 382 3.63 -21.66 -14.83
N SER A 383 4.54 -20.71 -14.82
CA SER A 383 5.91 -20.90 -14.34
C SER A 383 6.20 -19.90 -13.23
N TYR A 384 7.02 -20.32 -12.28
CA TYR A 384 7.41 -19.50 -11.13
C TYR A 384 8.93 -19.46 -11.03
N LEU A 385 9.44 -18.29 -10.74
CA LEU A 385 10.84 -18.09 -10.36
C LEU A 385 10.93 -18.05 -8.83
N VAL A 386 11.74 -18.94 -8.25
CA VAL A 386 12.13 -18.89 -6.84
C VAL A 386 13.64 -18.70 -6.79
N ALA A 387 14.10 -17.58 -6.26
CA ALA A 387 15.51 -17.24 -6.25
C ALA A 387 15.96 -16.76 -4.87
N GLY A 388 17.17 -17.19 -4.44
CA GLY A 388 17.87 -16.67 -3.28
C GLY A 388 19.17 -16.02 -3.73
N LEU A 389 19.40 -14.78 -3.33
CA LEU A 389 20.57 -13.99 -3.74
C LEU A 389 21.27 -13.40 -2.51
N ALA A 390 22.60 -13.33 -2.60
CA ALA A 390 23.43 -12.74 -1.55
C ALA A 390 24.75 -12.22 -2.15
N PRO A 391 25.41 -11.24 -1.51
CA PRO A 391 26.81 -10.95 -1.81
C PRO A 391 27.68 -12.21 -1.73
N ALA A 392 28.66 -12.34 -2.62
CA ALA A 392 29.49 -13.56 -2.71
C ALA A 392 30.14 -13.95 -1.37
N GLY A 393 30.49 -12.97 -0.52
CA GLY A 393 31.04 -13.21 0.81
C GLY A 393 30.04 -13.75 1.84
N GLU A 394 28.73 -13.52 1.63
CA GLU A 394 27.65 -13.98 2.53
C GLU A 394 26.98 -15.27 2.03
N TYR A 395 27.08 -15.57 0.74
CA TYR A 395 26.35 -16.66 0.09
C TYR A 395 26.54 -18.01 0.80
N GLY A 396 27.76 -18.35 1.19
CA GLY A 396 28.05 -19.61 1.89
C GLY A 396 27.23 -19.81 3.18
N SER A 397 26.87 -18.72 3.86
CA SER A 397 26.09 -18.77 5.12
C SER A 397 24.58 -18.97 4.91
N VAL A 398 24.08 -18.72 3.70
CA VAL A 398 22.64 -18.73 3.37
C VAL A 398 22.28 -19.73 2.28
N SER A 399 23.23 -20.27 1.52
CA SER A 399 23.02 -21.15 0.39
C SER A 399 22.15 -22.38 0.71
N SER A 400 22.39 -23.03 1.86
CA SER A 400 21.57 -24.16 2.31
C SER A 400 20.12 -23.76 2.64
N ALA A 401 19.91 -22.52 3.07
CA ALA A 401 18.55 -22.00 3.33
C ALA A 401 17.84 -21.73 1.98
N PHE A 402 18.52 -21.19 0.99
CA PHE A 402 18.00 -21.02 -0.37
C PHE A 402 17.61 -22.36 -0.98
N ASP A 403 18.48 -23.36 -0.87
CA ASP A 403 18.22 -24.69 -1.39
C ASP A 403 16.95 -25.30 -0.79
N ARG A 404 16.82 -25.26 0.54
CA ARG A 404 15.61 -25.76 1.23
C ARG A 404 14.35 -25.00 0.80
N ALA A 405 14.42 -23.70 0.65
CA ALA A 405 13.28 -22.90 0.26
C ALA A 405 12.84 -23.22 -1.18
N ILE A 406 13.78 -23.32 -2.13
CA ILE A 406 13.50 -23.73 -3.51
C ILE A 406 12.83 -25.11 -3.55
N HIS A 407 13.39 -26.08 -2.84
CA HIS A 407 12.85 -27.45 -2.81
C HIS A 407 11.57 -27.59 -1.96
N SER A 408 11.17 -26.55 -1.23
CA SER A 408 9.89 -26.53 -0.53
C SER A 408 8.69 -26.16 -1.42
N PHE A 409 8.93 -25.59 -2.62
CA PHE A 409 7.86 -25.23 -3.54
C PHE A 409 7.04 -26.47 -3.89
N ARG A 410 5.73 -26.40 -3.66
CA ARG A 410 4.82 -27.53 -3.88
C ARG A 410 3.44 -27.07 -4.34
N PRO A 411 2.70 -27.89 -5.09
CA PRO A 411 1.30 -27.62 -5.35
C PRO A 411 0.46 -27.75 -4.06
N LEU A 412 -0.63 -26.96 -3.98
CA LEU A 412 -1.70 -27.13 -3.00
C LEU A 412 -2.81 -28.01 -3.61
N SER A 413 -3.29 -28.97 -2.86
CA SER A 413 -4.51 -29.70 -3.21
C SER A 413 -5.72 -28.77 -3.15
N ALA A 414 -6.82 -29.12 -3.84
CA ALA A 414 -8.05 -28.34 -3.79
C ALA A 414 -8.53 -28.16 -2.34
N SER A 415 -8.52 -29.24 -1.54
CA SER A 415 -8.97 -29.20 -0.15
C SER A 415 -8.08 -28.36 0.77
N GLU A 416 -6.76 -28.27 0.50
CA GLU A 416 -5.88 -27.36 1.22
C GLU A 416 -6.17 -25.90 0.85
N ALA A 417 -6.32 -25.61 -0.44
CA ALA A 417 -6.63 -24.27 -0.93
C ALA A 417 -8.00 -23.77 -0.41
N ASP A 418 -9.00 -24.66 -0.34
CA ASP A 418 -10.34 -24.32 0.15
C ASP A 418 -10.37 -24.06 1.67
N ARG A 419 -9.47 -24.67 2.44
CA ARG A 419 -9.34 -24.41 3.89
C ARG A 419 -8.63 -23.10 4.21
N LEU A 420 -7.93 -22.52 3.24
CA LEU A 420 -7.28 -21.23 3.43
C LEU A 420 -8.31 -20.10 3.27
N GLN A 421 -8.82 -19.65 4.40
CA GLN A 421 -9.77 -18.55 4.46
C GLN A 421 -9.14 -17.30 5.07
N PRO A 422 -9.56 -16.09 4.64
CA PRO A 422 -9.06 -14.85 5.21
C PRO A 422 -9.57 -14.63 6.63
N ASP A 423 -8.75 -14.01 7.45
CA ASP A 423 -9.20 -13.48 8.74
C ASP A 423 -10.22 -12.36 8.51
N ARG A 424 -11.22 -12.22 9.40
CA ARG A 424 -12.31 -11.26 9.25
C ARG A 424 -12.56 -10.50 10.54
N ILE A 425 -13.08 -9.27 10.39
CA ILE A 425 -13.54 -8.48 11.53
C ILE A 425 -14.86 -9.05 12.06
N GLU A 426 -14.92 -9.25 13.37
CA GLU A 426 -16.14 -9.54 14.12
C GLU A 426 -16.36 -8.51 15.24
N LEU A 427 -17.60 -8.32 15.65
CA LEU A 427 -17.93 -7.49 16.80
C LEU A 427 -18.12 -8.37 18.05
N TYR A 428 -17.51 -7.93 19.14
CA TYR A 428 -17.53 -8.61 20.42
C TYR A 428 -17.89 -7.64 21.53
N THR A 429 -18.75 -8.04 22.45
CA THR A 429 -19.02 -7.25 23.67
C THR A 429 -18.06 -7.68 24.77
N ALA A 430 -17.23 -6.75 25.24
CA ALA A 430 -16.24 -6.98 26.29
C ALA A 430 -16.88 -7.45 27.58
N ARG A 431 -16.21 -8.39 28.25
CA ARG A 431 -16.64 -8.96 29.54
C ARG A 431 -15.66 -8.57 30.63
N SER A 432 -16.11 -8.70 31.87
CA SER A 432 -15.23 -8.53 33.03
C SER A 432 -14.06 -9.52 32.98
N GLY A 433 -12.83 -9.03 33.17
CA GLY A 433 -11.62 -9.83 33.12
C GLY A 433 -10.99 -9.99 31.72
N ASP A 434 -11.60 -9.44 30.67
CA ASP A 434 -10.98 -9.43 29.33
C ASP A 434 -9.70 -8.60 29.33
N THR A 435 -8.70 -9.10 28.61
CA THR A 435 -7.44 -8.41 28.32
C THR A 435 -7.16 -8.45 26.82
N TRP A 436 -6.46 -7.45 26.29
CA TRP A 436 -6.07 -7.44 24.88
C TRP A 436 -5.28 -8.69 24.48
N ALA A 437 -4.45 -9.20 25.39
CA ALA A 437 -3.71 -10.44 25.14
C ALA A 437 -4.62 -11.67 25.04
N ALA A 438 -5.65 -11.76 25.88
CA ALA A 438 -6.62 -12.86 25.81
C ALA A 438 -7.49 -12.77 24.55
N LEU A 439 -7.96 -11.55 24.21
CA LEU A 439 -8.77 -11.32 23.02
C LEU A 439 -7.99 -11.55 21.71
N ALA A 440 -6.71 -11.15 21.64
CA ALA A 440 -5.85 -11.43 20.50
C ALA A 440 -5.66 -12.95 20.27
N ARG A 441 -5.52 -13.75 21.37
CA ARG A 441 -5.44 -15.21 21.27
C ARG A 441 -6.71 -15.88 20.76
N ARG A 442 -7.89 -15.29 20.97
CA ARG A 442 -9.15 -15.80 20.38
C ARG A 442 -9.11 -15.78 18.84
N GLY A 443 -8.49 -14.77 18.25
CA GLY A 443 -8.22 -14.68 16.82
C GLY A 443 -6.94 -15.42 16.39
N ALA A 444 -6.59 -16.54 17.05
CA ALA A 444 -5.40 -17.35 16.77
C ALA A 444 -4.07 -16.58 16.82
N GLY A 445 -4.03 -15.44 17.53
CA GLY A 445 -2.83 -14.61 17.65
C GLY A 445 -2.42 -13.86 16.38
N ARG A 446 -3.32 -13.71 15.42
CA ARG A 446 -3.08 -13.05 14.12
C ARG A 446 -2.76 -11.56 14.27
N VAL A 447 -3.27 -10.95 15.33
CA VAL A 447 -3.08 -9.53 15.63
C VAL A 447 -2.39 -9.40 16.98
N ARG A 448 -1.37 -8.54 17.05
CA ARG A 448 -0.70 -8.23 18.33
C ARG A 448 -1.67 -7.54 19.29
N PRO A 449 -1.61 -7.80 20.60
CA PRO A 449 -2.47 -7.16 21.60
C PRO A 449 -2.49 -5.63 21.50
N ALA A 450 -1.33 -5.00 21.28
CA ALA A 450 -1.24 -3.54 21.10
C ALA A 450 -1.99 -3.05 19.88
N THR A 451 -1.84 -3.72 18.74
CA THR A 451 -2.56 -3.38 17.50
C THR A 451 -4.07 -3.55 17.68
N LEU A 452 -4.51 -4.60 18.38
CA LEU A 452 -5.92 -4.82 18.69
C LEU A 452 -6.50 -3.71 19.56
N ALA A 453 -5.73 -3.25 20.57
CA ALA A 453 -6.13 -2.10 21.40
C ALA A 453 -6.27 -0.81 20.58
N ILE A 454 -5.29 -0.53 19.71
CA ILE A 454 -5.30 0.66 18.84
C ILE A 454 -6.50 0.62 17.88
N MET A 455 -6.81 -0.53 17.28
CA MET A 455 -7.96 -0.76 16.40
C MET A 455 -9.29 -0.41 17.11
N ASN A 456 -9.33 -0.55 18.43
CA ASN A 456 -10.47 -0.21 19.27
C ASN A 456 -10.36 1.17 19.95
N GLY A 457 -9.42 2.02 19.52
CA GLY A 457 -9.22 3.35 20.07
C GLY A 457 -8.72 3.38 21.53
N SER A 458 -8.28 2.22 22.05
CA SER A 458 -7.91 2.04 23.46
C SER A 458 -6.39 2.12 23.67
N ASP A 459 -5.98 2.49 24.86
CA ASP A 459 -4.58 2.37 25.26
C ASP A 459 -4.22 0.87 25.42
N PRO A 460 -3.13 0.38 24.82
CA PRO A 460 -2.68 -1.01 25.00
C PRO A 460 -2.41 -1.41 26.46
N ALA A 461 -2.09 -0.45 27.32
CA ALA A 461 -1.89 -0.68 28.76
C ALA A 461 -3.20 -0.76 29.56
N ALA A 462 -4.30 -0.24 29.04
CA ALA A 462 -5.61 -0.27 29.68
C ALA A 462 -6.41 -1.50 29.24
N ALA A 463 -7.03 -2.21 30.20
CA ALA A 463 -7.94 -3.31 29.86
C ALA A 463 -9.22 -2.81 29.17
N PRO A 464 -9.86 -3.63 28.31
CA PRO A 464 -11.18 -3.32 27.76
C PRO A 464 -12.20 -3.13 28.90
N ARG A 465 -13.12 -2.19 28.71
CA ARG A 465 -14.21 -1.97 29.70
C ARG A 465 -15.34 -2.96 29.44
N PRO A 466 -15.88 -3.63 30.46
CA PRO A 466 -17.05 -4.48 30.29
C PRO A 466 -18.21 -3.72 29.65
N GLY A 467 -18.82 -4.31 28.63
CA GLY A 467 -19.88 -3.70 27.85
C GLY A 467 -19.44 -2.94 26.59
N ASP A 468 -18.15 -2.61 26.44
CA ASP A 468 -17.64 -2.00 25.21
C ASP A 468 -17.83 -2.96 24.02
N ARG A 469 -18.29 -2.41 22.88
CA ARG A 469 -18.28 -3.13 21.61
C ARG A 469 -16.88 -3.06 21.02
N LEU A 470 -16.29 -4.19 20.81
CA LEU A 470 -14.92 -4.32 20.33
C LEU A 470 -14.88 -4.99 18.96
N ARG A 471 -13.96 -4.54 18.13
CA ARG A 471 -13.58 -5.18 16.88
C ARG A 471 -12.53 -6.21 17.20
N LEU A 472 -12.80 -7.46 16.89
CA LEU A 472 -11.86 -8.56 16.98
C LEU A 472 -11.56 -9.08 15.58
N VAL A 473 -10.45 -9.79 15.46
CA VAL A 473 -10.09 -10.51 14.24
C VAL A 473 -10.37 -12.00 14.48
N ALA A 474 -11.33 -12.54 13.77
CA ALA A 474 -11.61 -13.96 13.77
C ALA A 474 -10.75 -14.65 12.70
N GLY A 475 -10.15 -15.81 13.07
CA GLY A 475 -9.38 -16.61 12.13
C GLY A 475 -10.31 -17.30 11.11
N GLY A 476 -9.92 -17.26 9.85
CA GLY A 476 -10.58 -17.99 8.76
C GLY A 476 -10.14 -19.47 8.71
#